data_e217735f690c33062438493eb64666cb
#
_entry.id   e217735f690c33062438493eb64666cb
#
_cell.length_a   1.000
_cell.length_b   1.000
_cell.length_c   1.000
_cell.angle_alpha   90.00
_cell.angle_beta   90.00
_cell.angle_gamma   90.00
#
_symmetry.space_group_name_H-M   'P 1'
#
loop_
_entity.id
_entity.type
_entity.pdbx_description
1 polymer ?
#
loop_
_entity_poly.entity_id
_entity_poly.type
_entity_poly.pdbx_seq_one_letter_code
_entity_poly.pdbx_strand_id
1 'polypeptide(L)'
;MRRVALLLLLAWPASAETVVAARTVRALSILGPEDLALAPQDMPGALAELSQALGQEARVTLYAGRPVRAADLGPPAIIDRNQLVPLSYRLGALEIRAEGRALSRGGVGDEIRVMNLSSRTTVSGRIAEDGAVHVGPGS
;
A
#
# COMPACT_ATOMS: atom_id res chain seq x y z
N MET A 1 -9.06 46.12 43.74
CA MET A 1 -8.47 46.19 42.38
C MET A 1 -8.15 44.78 41.91
N ARG A 2 -9.02 44.19 41.09
CA ARG A 2 -8.82 42.82 40.54
C ARG A 2 -8.20 42.98 39.17
N ARG A 3 -6.91 42.59 39.04
CA ARG A 3 -6.22 42.50 37.74
C ARG A 3 -6.61 41.21 37.07
N VAL A 4 -7.46 41.29 36.05
CA VAL A 4 -7.76 40.18 35.12
C VAL A 4 -6.61 40.13 34.14
N ALA A 5 -5.75 39.11 34.26
CA ALA A 5 -4.74 38.82 33.27
C ALA A 5 -5.42 38.07 32.13
N LEU A 6 -5.59 38.75 30.99
CA LEU A 6 -6.07 38.16 29.72
C LEU A 6 -4.93 37.39 29.10
N LEU A 7 -4.94 36.06 29.26
CA LEU A 7 -4.04 35.15 28.53
C LEU A 7 -4.50 35.08 27.09
N LEU A 8 -3.83 35.81 26.19
CA LEU A 8 -3.94 35.61 24.75
C LEU A 8 -3.25 34.29 24.39
N LEU A 9 -4.03 33.24 24.16
CA LEU A 9 -3.59 32.04 23.50
C LEU A 9 -3.32 32.39 22.02
N LEU A 10 -2.06 32.56 21.65
CA LEU A 10 -1.65 32.57 20.25
C LEU A 10 -1.85 31.16 19.69
N ALA A 11 -2.97 30.93 19.03
CA ALA A 11 -3.14 29.77 18.17
C ALA A 11 -2.25 29.97 16.95
N TRP A 12 -1.11 29.27 16.92
CA TRP A 12 -0.35 29.13 15.68
C TRP A 12 -1.21 28.38 14.66
N PRO A 13 -1.37 28.91 13.43
CA PRO A 13 -2.03 28.14 12.39
C PRO A 13 -1.21 26.88 12.16
N ALA A 14 -1.80 25.70 12.40
CA ALA A 14 -1.25 24.44 11.97
C ALA A 14 -1.23 24.50 10.44
N SER A 15 -0.05 24.72 9.86
CA SER A 15 0.14 24.66 8.40
C SER A 15 -0.06 23.21 8.01
N ALA A 16 -1.13 22.93 7.27
CA ALA A 16 -1.34 21.60 6.70
C ALA A 16 -0.27 21.38 5.64
N GLU A 17 0.51 20.31 5.81
CA GLU A 17 1.54 19.88 4.88
C GLU A 17 1.02 18.69 4.06
N THR A 18 1.47 18.61 2.82
CA THR A 18 1.10 17.53 1.90
C THR A 18 2.34 16.85 1.37
N VAL A 19 2.32 15.52 1.35
CA VAL A 19 3.38 14.72 0.72
C VAL A 19 3.29 14.86 -0.80
N VAL A 20 4.39 15.27 -1.40
CA VAL A 20 4.54 15.38 -2.86
C VAL A 20 5.72 14.54 -3.32
N ALA A 21 5.71 14.13 -4.58
CA ALA A 21 6.86 13.50 -5.20
C ALA A 21 7.96 14.56 -5.43
N ALA A 22 9.15 14.33 -4.86
CA ALA A 22 10.30 15.22 -5.03
C ALA A 22 10.91 15.10 -6.43
N ARG A 23 10.76 13.93 -7.04
CA ARG A 23 11.19 13.62 -8.41
C ARG A 23 10.18 12.67 -9.06
N THR A 24 10.31 12.46 -10.36
CA THR A 24 9.48 11.47 -11.04
C THR A 24 9.92 10.06 -10.65
N VAL A 25 8.98 9.30 -10.06
CA VAL A 25 9.16 7.91 -9.65
C VAL A 25 8.34 7.01 -10.56
N ARG A 26 8.96 6.00 -11.13
CA ARG A 26 8.26 5.05 -12.01
C ARG A 26 7.35 4.15 -11.20
N ALA A 27 6.25 3.72 -11.82
CA ALA A 27 5.41 2.66 -11.26
C ALA A 27 6.25 1.42 -10.91
N LEU A 28 5.84 0.72 -9.86
CA LEU A 28 6.50 -0.48 -9.31
C LEU A 28 7.85 -0.22 -8.62
N SER A 29 8.18 1.04 -8.35
CA SER A 29 9.35 1.39 -7.54
C SER A 29 8.97 1.57 -6.08
N ILE A 30 9.86 1.16 -5.18
CA ILE A 30 9.70 1.40 -3.73
C ILE A 30 10.17 2.83 -3.43
N LEU A 31 9.36 3.56 -2.67
CA LEU A 31 9.62 4.95 -2.33
C LEU A 31 10.66 5.07 -1.22
N GLY A 32 11.73 5.78 -1.53
CA GLY A 32 12.75 6.20 -0.58
C GLY A 32 12.55 7.65 -0.11
N PRO A 33 13.35 8.09 0.88
CA PRO A 33 13.27 9.46 1.39
C PRO A 33 13.62 10.51 0.33
N GLU A 34 14.44 10.17 -0.65
CA GLU A 34 14.81 11.05 -1.77
C GLU A 34 13.70 11.26 -2.80
N ASP A 35 12.67 10.41 -2.77
CA ASP A 35 11.54 10.45 -3.70
C ASP A 35 10.41 11.37 -3.24
N LEU A 36 10.43 11.74 -1.97
CA LEU A 36 9.33 12.42 -1.28
C LEU A 36 9.76 13.75 -0.69
N ALA A 37 8.83 14.70 -0.67
CA ALA A 37 8.98 15.99 0.01
C ALA A 37 7.66 16.43 0.62
N LEU A 38 7.72 17.37 1.55
CA LEU A 38 6.53 18.04 2.11
C LEU A 38 6.35 19.39 1.40
N ALA A 39 5.15 19.65 0.94
CA ALA A 39 4.75 20.95 0.39
C ALA A 39 3.80 21.65 1.40
N PRO A 40 3.95 23.00 1.60
CA PRO A 40 3.14 23.76 2.55
C PRO A 40 1.76 24.09 1.97
N GLN A 41 1.07 23.10 1.44
CA GLN A 41 -0.25 23.23 0.82
C GLN A 41 -1.13 22.09 1.31
N ASP A 42 -2.37 22.39 1.62
CA ASP A 42 -3.38 21.38 1.91
C ASP A 42 -4.02 20.92 0.60
N MET A 43 -3.81 19.67 0.25
CA MET A 43 -4.41 19.06 -0.94
C MET A 43 -5.31 17.89 -0.52
N PRO A 44 -6.64 18.02 -0.69
CA PRO A 44 -7.58 16.96 -0.30
C PRO A 44 -7.25 15.61 -0.94
N GLY A 45 -7.21 14.57 -0.11
CA GLY A 45 -6.92 13.20 -0.53
C GLY A 45 -5.44 12.84 -0.65
N ALA A 46 -4.54 13.80 -0.46
CA ALA A 46 -3.10 13.55 -0.40
C ALA A 46 -2.66 13.11 1.00
N LEU A 47 -1.53 12.39 1.08
CA LEU A 47 -0.92 12.01 2.36
C LEU A 47 -0.35 13.25 3.07
N ALA A 48 -0.45 13.27 4.40
CA ALA A 48 0.05 14.34 5.25
C ALA A 48 1.43 14.04 5.84
N GLU A 49 1.81 12.78 5.95
CA GLU A 49 3.05 12.35 6.59
C GLU A 49 3.91 11.51 5.66
N LEU A 50 5.20 11.80 5.62
CA LEU A 50 6.19 11.03 4.82
C LEU A 50 6.22 9.56 5.22
N SER A 51 6.05 9.24 6.50
CA SER A 51 6.05 7.88 7.03
C SER A 51 4.99 6.98 6.40
N GLN A 52 3.89 7.55 5.94
CA GLN A 52 2.81 6.82 5.26
C GLN A 52 3.18 6.36 3.86
N ALA A 53 4.15 7.01 3.23
CA ALA A 53 4.60 6.71 1.87
C ALA A 53 5.95 5.98 1.83
N LEU A 54 6.82 6.19 2.82
CA LEU A 54 8.13 5.56 2.87
C LEU A 54 8.02 4.03 2.91
N GLY A 55 8.78 3.36 2.05
CA GLY A 55 8.80 1.91 1.96
C GLY A 55 7.60 1.29 1.24
N GLN A 56 6.64 2.11 0.80
CA GLN A 56 5.54 1.67 -0.05
C GLN A 56 5.99 1.58 -1.51
N GLU A 57 5.28 0.80 -2.29
CA GLU A 57 5.51 0.68 -3.73
C GLU A 57 4.54 1.60 -4.48
N ALA A 58 5.06 2.37 -5.43
CA ALA A 58 4.23 3.18 -6.32
C ALA A 58 3.46 2.29 -7.30
N ARG A 59 2.14 2.32 -7.26
CA ARG A 59 1.27 1.57 -8.18
C ARG A 59 1.15 2.23 -9.54
N VAL A 60 1.39 3.54 -9.58
CA VAL A 60 1.38 4.38 -10.77
C VAL A 60 2.65 5.23 -10.82
N THR A 61 2.96 5.79 -11.98
CA THR A 61 4.06 6.75 -12.08
C THR A 61 3.70 8.04 -11.32
N LEU A 62 4.54 8.41 -10.36
CA LEU A 62 4.42 9.65 -9.60
C LEU A 62 5.29 10.71 -10.29
N TYR A 63 4.68 11.79 -10.70
CA TYR A 63 5.40 12.88 -11.34
C TYR A 63 5.89 13.92 -10.32
N ALA A 64 7.08 14.44 -10.53
CA ALA A 64 7.67 15.46 -9.66
C ALA A 64 6.71 16.62 -9.38
N GLY A 65 6.60 17.03 -8.11
CA GLY A 65 5.72 18.11 -7.65
C GLY A 65 4.24 17.73 -7.48
N ARG A 66 3.85 16.53 -7.86
CA ARG A 66 2.47 16.06 -7.69
C ARG A 66 2.23 15.50 -6.29
N PRO A 67 1.03 15.72 -5.72
CA PRO A 67 0.67 15.14 -4.42
C PRO A 67 0.59 13.62 -4.52
N VAL A 68 1.07 12.95 -3.47
CA VAL A 68 1.02 11.50 -3.34
C VAL A 68 -0.23 11.10 -2.57
N ARG A 69 -1.02 10.19 -3.11
CA ARG A 69 -2.26 9.70 -2.51
C ARG A 69 -2.10 8.26 -2.04
N ALA A 70 -2.86 7.88 -1.02
CA ALA A 70 -2.86 6.50 -0.53
C ALA A 70 -3.22 5.48 -1.62
N ALA A 71 -4.13 5.84 -2.54
CA ALA A 71 -4.54 4.99 -3.66
C ALA A 71 -3.42 4.74 -4.70
N ASP A 72 -2.41 5.62 -4.75
CA ASP A 72 -1.27 5.51 -5.66
C ASP A 72 -0.17 4.58 -5.13
N LEU A 73 -0.29 4.14 -3.89
CA LEU A 73 0.69 3.34 -3.16
C LEU A 73 0.12 1.99 -2.74
N GLY A 74 1.01 1.08 -2.45
CA GLY A 74 0.66 -0.22 -1.88
C GLY A 74 1.87 -0.91 -1.27
N PRO A 75 1.64 -2.04 -0.57
CA PRO A 75 2.76 -2.82 -0.05
C PRO A 75 3.65 -3.28 -1.21
N PRO A 76 4.98 -3.35 -0.97
CA PRO A 76 5.90 -3.89 -1.97
C PRO A 76 5.48 -5.28 -2.42
N ALA A 77 5.50 -5.53 -3.72
CA ALA A 77 5.13 -6.83 -4.24
C ALA A 77 6.17 -7.88 -3.85
N ILE A 78 5.67 -9.04 -3.41
CA ILE A 78 6.46 -10.23 -3.11
C ILE A 78 6.15 -11.37 -4.07
N ILE A 79 5.10 -11.23 -4.88
CA ILE A 79 4.71 -12.17 -5.92
C ILE A 79 4.64 -11.45 -7.25
N ASP A 80 5.33 -12.00 -8.24
CA ASP A 80 5.27 -11.52 -9.62
C ASP A 80 4.28 -12.34 -10.47
N ARG A 81 3.82 -11.73 -11.56
CA ARG A 81 2.99 -12.43 -12.54
C ARG A 81 3.74 -13.62 -13.13
N ASN A 82 3.04 -14.74 -13.26
CA ASN A 82 3.54 -16.05 -13.72
C ASN A 82 4.44 -16.79 -12.72
N GLN A 83 4.65 -16.24 -11.54
CA GLN A 83 5.36 -16.94 -10.46
C GLN A 83 4.55 -18.13 -9.94
N LEU A 84 5.25 -19.22 -9.62
CA LEU A 84 4.66 -20.35 -8.91
C LEU A 84 4.53 -20.02 -7.44
N VAL A 85 3.36 -20.24 -6.88
CA VAL A 85 3.03 -19.91 -5.49
C VAL A 85 2.27 -21.04 -4.83
N PRO A 86 2.50 -21.30 -3.53
CA PRO A 86 1.68 -22.23 -2.79
C PRO A 86 0.29 -21.65 -2.56
N LEU A 87 -0.74 -22.47 -2.84
CA LEU A 87 -2.13 -22.19 -2.50
C LEU A 87 -2.47 -22.89 -1.21
N SER A 88 -3.11 -22.20 -0.29
CA SER A 88 -3.66 -22.74 0.94
C SER A 88 -5.14 -22.48 0.99
N TYR A 89 -5.92 -23.54 1.11
CA TYR A 89 -7.37 -23.47 1.26
C TYR A 89 -7.76 -24.01 2.62
N ARG A 90 -8.45 -23.22 3.43
CA ARG A 90 -8.93 -23.61 4.75
C ARG A 90 -10.46 -23.62 4.80
N LEU A 91 -11.00 -24.72 5.27
CA LEU A 91 -12.40 -24.88 5.59
C LEU A 91 -12.53 -25.57 6.96
N GLY A 92 -12.77 -24.79 8.01
CA GLY A 92 -12.75 -25.29 9.39
C GLY A 92 -11.38 -25.87 9.77
N ALA A 93 -11.35 -27.13 10.18
CA ALA A 93 -10.12 -27.86 10.51
C ALA A 93 -9.40 -28.45 9.29
N LEU A 94 -10.01 -28.37 8.10
CA LEU A 94 -9.43 -28.90 6.86
C LEU A 94 -8.52 -27.84 6.22
N GLU A 95 -7.27 -28.22 5.94
CA GLU A 95 -6.34 -27.43 5.15
C GLU A 95 -5.94 -28.23 3.90
N ILE A 96 -6.17 -27.64 2.73
CA ILE A 96 -5.76 -28.19 1.44
C ILE A 96 -4.65 -27.32 0.90
N ARG A 97 -3.55 -27.93 0.50
CA ARG A 97 -2.43 -27.26 -0.17
C ARG A 97 -2.33 -27.68 -1.61
N ALA A 98 -2.07 -26.74 -2.46
CA ALA A 98 -1.87 -26.94 -3.89
C ALA A 98 -0.81 -25.99 -4.39
N GLU A 99 -0.39 -26.16 -5.64
CA GLU A 99 0.50 -25.24 -6.34
C GLU A 99 -0.26 -24.51 -7.43
N GLY A 100 -0.04 -23.21 -7.52
CA GLY A 100 -0.68 -22.35 -8.49
C GLY A 100 0.32 -21.44 -9.21
N ARG A 101 -0.16 -20.83 -10.28
CA ARG A 101 0.56 -19.79 -11.03
C ARG A 101 -0.16 -18.45 -10.85
N ALA A 102 0.55 -17.46 -10.31
CA ALA A 102 0.01 -16.13 -10.12
C ALA A 102 -0.32 -15.49 -11.49
N LEU A 103 -1.52 -14.96 -11.63
CA LEU A 103 -1.96 -14.27 -12.83
C LEU A 103 -1.79 -12.75 -12.73
N SER A 104 -1.48 -12.25 -11.54
CA SER A 104 -1.20 -10.85 -11.27
C SER A 104 -0.08 -10.71 -10.24
N ARG A 105 0.53 -9.54 -10.20
CA ARG A 105 1.53 -9.13 -9.23
C ARG A 105 0.85 -8.60 -7.97
N GLY A 106 1.46 -8.79 -6.80
CA GLY A 106 0.93 -8.25 -5.56
C GLY A 106 1.87 -8.37 -4.37
N GLY A 107 1.61 -7.59 -3.35
CA GLY A 107 2.27 -7.61 -2.05
C GLY A 107 1.44 -8.28 -0.96
N VAL A 108 1.99 -8.33 0.25
CA VAL A 108 1.29 -8.89 1.41
C VAL A 108 -0.04 -8.20 1.63
N GLY A 109 -1.11 -8.98 1.81
CA GLY A 109 -2.47 -8.48 2.00
C GLY A 109 -3.24 -8.17 0.71
N ASP A 110 -2.58 -8.15 -0.44
CA ASP A 110 -3.27 -7.97 -1.73
C ASP A 110 -4.03 -9.24 -2.12
N GLU A 111 -5.17 -9.04 -2.77
CA GLU A 111 -5.93 -10.12 -3.39
C GLU A 111 -5.48 -10.28 -4.84
N ILE A 112 -5.06 -11.49 -5.19
CA ILE A 112 -4.63 -11.83 -6.55
C ILE A 112 -5.39 -13.05 -7.09
N ARG A 113 -5.42 -13.14 -8.42
CA ARG A 113 -5.89 -14.34 -9.10
C ARG A 113 -4.74 -15.30 -9.33
N VAL A 114 -5.00 -16.56 -9.04
CA VAL A 114 -4.04 -17.67 -9.21
C VAL A 114 -4.71 -18.82 -9.93
N MET A 115 -4.02 -19.37 -10.92
CA MET A 115 -4.46 -20.59 -11.58
C MET A 115 -3.88 -21.79 -10.86
N ASN A 116 -4.74 -22.67 -10.34
CA ASN A 116 -4.34 -23.96 -9.78
C ASN A 116 -3.78 -24.83 -10.91
N LEU A 117 -2.57 -25.34 -10.75
CA LEU A 117 -1.89 -26.11 -11.81
C LEU A 117 -2.52 -27.48 -12.06
N SER A 118 -3.09 -28.11 -11.02
CA SER A 118 -3.72 -29.43 -11.12
C SER A 118 -5.08 -29.38 -11.79
N SER A 119 -5.95 -28.47 -11.34
CA SER A 119 -7.33 -28.37 -11.84
C SER A 119 -7.49 -27.42 -13.03
N ARG A 120 -6.48 -26.57 -13.30
CA ARG A 120 -6.54 -25.48 -14.28
C ARG A 120 -7.62 -24.43 -13.97
N THR A 121 -8.14 -24.43 -12.77
CA THR A 121 -9.15 -23.50 -12.29
C THR A 121 -8.47 -22.25 -11.74
N THR A 122 -9.03 -21.08 -12.07
CA THR A 122 -8.59 -19.80 -11.51
C THR A 122 -9.36 -19.50 -10.23
N VAL A 123 -8.63 -19.17 -9.17
CA VAL A 123 -9.16 -18.78 -7.87
C VAL A 123 -8.58 -17.44 -7.45
N SER A 124 -9.31 -16.71 -6.62
CA SER A 124 -8.81 -15.50 -5.98
C SER A 124 -8.39 -15.82 -4.55
N GLY A 125 -7.31 -15.20 -4.11
CA GLY A 125 -6.82 -15.38 -2.75
C GLY A 125 -5.94 -14.21 -2.30
N ARG A 126 -5.74 -14.12 -1.00
CA ARG A 126 -4.95 -13.10 -0.34
C ARG A 126 -3.52 -13.56 -0.11
N ILE A 127 -2.57 -12.72 -0.44
CA ILE A 127 -1.15 -12.99 -0.23
C ILE A 127 -0.81 -12.86 1.24
N ALA A 128 -0.23 -13.91 1.82
CA ALA A 128 0.30 -13.93 3.18
C ALA A 128 1.78 -13.52 3.21
N GLU A 129 2.29 -13.25 4.39
CA GLU A 129 3.69 -12.83 4.61
C GLU A 129 4.71 -13.88 4.17
N ASP A 130 4.34 -15.16 4.21
CA ASP A 130 5.17 -16.29 3.78
C ASP A 130 5.16 -16.51 2.26
N GLY A 131 4.45 -15.68 1.50
CA GLY A 131 4.29 -15.81 0.06
C GLY A 131 3.25 -16.82 -0.39
N ALA A 132 2.55 -17.47 0.52
CA ALA A 132 1.41 -18.32 0.20
C ALA A 132 0.18 -17.49 -0.13
N VAL A 133 -0.69 -18.02 -0.99
CA VAL A 133 -1.97 -17.41 -1.32
C VAL A 133 -3.09 -18.18 -0.61
N HIS A 134 -3.74 -17.52 0.32
CA HIS A 134 -4.85 -18.10 1.06
C HIS A 134 -6.16 -17.89 0.30
N VAL A 135 -6.83 -18.99 0.01
CA VAL A 135 -8.11 -19.04 -0.70
C VAL A 135 -9.17 -19.55 0.27
N GLY A 136 -10.30 -18.86 0.34
CA GLY A 136 -11.40 -19.33 1.17
C GLY A 136 -12.49 -18.27 1.39
N PRO A 137 -13.64 -18.65 1.99
CA PRO A 137 -14.67 -17.69 2.34
C PRO A 137 -14.13 -16.73 3.42
N GLY A 138 -13.95 -15.48 3.06
CA GLY A 138 -13.45 -14.42 3.95
C GLY A 138 -11.97 -14.06 3.79
N SER A 139 -11.31 -14.48 2.73
CA SER A 139 -9.98 -13.98 2.35
C SER A 139 -10.09 -12.63 1.63
#